data_1735a5bf2024d9b1f3fd1f712aa2a350
#
_entry.id   1735a5bf2024d9b1f3fd1f712aa2a350
#
_cell.length_a   1.000
_cell.length_b   1.000
_cell.length_c   1.000
_cell.angle_alpha   90.00
_cell.angle_beta   90.00
_cell.angle_gamma   90.00
#
_symmetry.space_group_name_H-M   'P 1'
#
loop_
_entity.id
_entity.type
_entity.pdbx_description
1 polymer ?
#
loop_
_entity_poly.entity_id
_entity_poly.type
_entity_poly.pdbx_seq_one_letter_code
_entity_poly.pdbx_strand_id
1 'polypeptide(L)'
;MSIPDRRVRPLFDEAAIAKRNTELAQEILSANPENLLVVAVLKGSFMFAADLLRALHRVGLSPQVEFVHLSSYRTATVSSGQVEILRDVQSEVRGRDVLLIDDILESGRTIVFAKDLLMARGAKRVLTAVLLEKPGKRAVTIDADFVGFTCPDVFVVGYGMDVAHAFRQLPFVGLVDYDSPDPDLFGGT
;
A
#
# COMPACT_ATOMS: atom_id res chain seq x y z
N MET A 1 19.00 15.26 -10.67
CA MET A 1 19.11 16.32 -9.66
C MET A 1 18.55 15.77 -8.38
N SER A 2 19.31 15.63 -7.31
CA SER A 2 18.82 15.05 -6.06
C SER A 2 17.98 16.09 -5.33
N ILE A 3 16.73 15.75 -5.06
CA ILE A 3 15.84 16.57 -4.22
C ILE A 3 16.38 16.47 -2.78
N PRO A 4 16.76 17.55 -2.11
CA PRO A 4 17.38 17.47 -0.78
C PRO A 4 16.36 16.99 0.27
N ASP A 5 16.77 16.08 1.16
CA ASP A 5 15.99 15.52 2.29
C ASP A 5 15.36 16.60 3.22
N ARG A 6 15.84 17.83 3.12
CA ARG A 6 15.39 18.98 3.93
C ARG A 6 13.93 19.41 3.66
N ARG A 7 13.27 18.84 2.63
CA ARG A 7 11.91 19.24 2.21
C ARG A 7 10.83 18.23 2.65
N VAL A 8 11.19 17.19 3.39
CA VAL A 8 10.23 16.19 3.86
C VAL A 8 10.24 16.13 5.38
N ARG A 9 9.11 16.46 5.98
CA ARG A 9 8.91 16.39 7.44
C ARG A 9 8.21 15.09 7.81
N PRO A 10 8.74 14.28 8.76
CA PRO A 10 8.09 13.06 9.18
C PRO A 10 6.67 13.29 9.72
N LEU A 11 5.72 12.48 9.25
CA LEU A 11 4.36 12.36 9.77
C LEU A 11 4.25 11.10 10.65
N PHE A 12 4.80 9.99 10.17
CA PHE A 12 4.95 8.74 10.93
C PHE A 12 6.41 8.32 10.82
N ASP A 13 7.12 8.33 11.93
CA ASP A 13 8.54 7.99 11.99
C ASP A 13 8.80 6.48 11.90
N GLU A 14 10.06 6.11 11.70
CA GLU A 14 10.48 4.73 11.54
C GLU A 14 10.11 3.85 12.75
N ALA A 15 10.23 4.40 13.97
CA ALA A 15 9.94 3.66 15.19
C ALA A 15 8.44 3.37 15.34
N ALA A 16 7.59 4.35 15.02
CA ALA A 16 6.14 4.18 15.00
C ALA A 16 5.71 3.14 13.97
N ILE A 17 6.30 3.18 12.77
CA ILE A 17 6.03 2.22 11.70
C ILE A 17 6.45 0.81 12.11
N ALA A 18 7.65 0.64 12.68
CA ALA A 18 8.15 -0.66 13.13
C ALA A 18 7.26 -1.26 14.23
N LYS A 19 6.83 -0.43 15.19
CA LYS A 19 5.89 -0.84 16.23
C LYS A 19 4.56 -1.28 15.61
N ARG A 20 3.99 -0.47 14.71
CA ARG A 20 2.69 -0.77 14.09
C ARG A 20 2.72 -2.02 13.23
N ASN A 21 3.80 -2.27 12.50
CA ASN A 21 3.99 -3.51 11.75
C ASN A 21 3.94 -4.75 12.66
N THR A 22 4.50 -4.65 13.87
CA THR A 22 4.45 -5.73 14.86
C THR A 22 3.02 -5.97 15.35
N GLU A 23 2.28 -4.90 15.63
CA GLU A 23 0.87 -4.98 16.05
C GLU A 23 -0.01 -5.57 14.94
N LEU A 24 0.15 -5.09 13.69
CA LEU A 24 -0.56 -5.63 12.53
C LEU A 24 -0.31 -7.12 12.34
N ALA A 25 0.93 -7.58 12.53
CA ALA A 25 1.24 -9.01 12.42
C ALA A 25 0.48 -9.85 13.46
N GLN A 26 0.31 -9.34 14.68
CA GLN A 26 -0.50 -10.01 15.71
C GLN A 26 -2.00 -10.02 15.37
N GLU A 27 -2.52 -8.91 14.84
CA GLU A 27 -3.90 -8.81 14.38
C GLU A 27 -4.17 -9.81 13.24
N ILE A 28 -3.26 -9.90 12.27
CA ILE A 28 -3.35 -10.84 11.15
C ILE A 28 -3.26 -12.29 11.64
N LEU A 29 -2.36 -12.60 12.58
CA LEU A 29 -2.28 -13.92 13.20
C LEU A 29 -3.60 -14.28 13.89
N SER A 30 -4.22 -13.33 14.59
CA SER A 30 -5.49 -13.53 15.30
C SER A 30 -6.67 -13.80 14.35
N ALA A 31 -6.59 -13.37 13.09
CA ALA A 31 -7.55 -13.72 12.04
C ALA A 31 -7.41 -15.18 11.56
N ASN A 32 -6.44 -15.93 12.09
CA ASN A 32 -6.18 -17.34 11.84
C ASN A 32 -6.19 -17.71 10.33
N PRO A 33 -5.28 -17.13 9.52
CA PRO A 33 -5.25 -17.42 8.10
C PRO A 33 -4.71 -18.83 7.81
N GLU A 34 -5.36 -19.52 6.88
CA GLU A 34 -4.97 -20.86 6.42
C GLU A 34 -4.32 -20.81 5.03
N ASN A 35 -3.19 -21.49 4.86
CA ASN A 35 -2.46 -21.54 3.58
C ASN A 35 -2.24 -20.14 2.97
N LEU A 36 -1.73 -19.24 3.79
CA LEU A 36 -1.66 -17.79 3.50
C LEU A 36 -0.81 -17.48 2.27
N LEU A 37 -1.39 -16.74 1.33
CA LEU A 37 -0.70 -16.08 0.23
C LEU A 37 -0.73 -14.57 0.47
N VAL A 38 0.42 -13.94 0.55
CA VAL A 38 0.53 -12.47 0.55
C VAL A 38 0.64 -11.98 -0.89
N VAL A 39 -0.20 -11.02 -1.25
CA VAL A 39 -0.16 -10.34 -2.56
C VAL A 39 0.03 -8.85 -2.30
N ALA A 40 1.19 -8.31 -2.68
CA ALA A 40 1.48 -6.88 -2.50
C ALA A 40 1.31 -6.11 -3.81
N VAL A 41 0.59 -4.99 -3.73
CA VAL A 41 0.35 -4.09 -4.88
C VAL A 41 1.58 -3.19 -5.08
N LEU A 42 2.25 -3.33 -6.22
CA LEU A 42 3.38 -2.49 -6.58
C LEU A 42 2.89 -1.15 -7.17
N LYS A 43 3.67 -0.06 -6.99
CA LYS A 43 5.03 0.00 -6.41
C LYS A 43 5.03 0.50 -4.96
N GLY A 44 4.09 1.33 -4.52
CA GLY A 44 4.15 2.06 -3.25
C GLY A 44 4.25 1.18 -2.01
N SER A 45 3.62 -0.01 -2.04
CA SER A 45 3.55 -0.90 -0.88
C SER A 45 4.83 -1.70 -0.59
N PHE A 46 5.87 -1.66 -1.44
CA PHE A 46 6.99 -2.63 -1.36
C PHE A 46 7.76 -2.60 -0.02
N MET A 47 7.96 -1.41 0.58
CA MET A 47 8.63 -1.29 1.88
C MET A 47 7.74 -1.83 2.99
N PHE A 48 6.48 -1.42 3.01
CA PHE A 48 5.49 -1.90 3.97
C PHE A 48 5.34 -3.43 3.90
N ALA A 49 5.20 -3.98 2.69
CA ALA A 49 5.09 -5.42 2.50
C ALA A 49 6.35 -6.16 3.02
N ALA A 50 7.55 -5.64 2.74
CA ALA A 50 8.79 -6.26 3.20
C ALA A 50 8.90 -6.31 4.72
N ASP A 51 8.55 -5.23 5.42
CA ASP A 51 8.64 -5.17 6.88
C ASP A 51 7.50 -5.93 7.55
N LEU A 52 6.29 -5.87 7.01
CA LEU A 52 5.16 -6.66 7.49
C LEU A 52 5.42 -8.16 7.34
N LEU A 53 6.02 -8.62 6.23
CA LEU A 53 6.42 -10.02 6.04
C LEU A 53 7.41 -10.48 7.12
N ARG A 54 8.40 -9.66 7.47
CA ARG A 54 9.32 -9.97 8.56
C ARG A 54 8.61 -10.03 9.91
N ALA A 55 7.63 -9.14 10.13
CA ALA A 55 6.83 -9.16 11.35
C ALA A 55 5.91 -10.40 11.41
N LEU A 56 5.29 -10.80 10.29
CA LEU A 56 4.51 -12.05 10.19
C LEU A 56 5.36 -13.28 10.51
N HIS A 57 6.59 -13.32 10.02
CA HIS A 57 7.52 -14.40 10.36
C HIS A 57 7.81 -14.49 11.87
N ARG A 58 8.01 -13.34 12.54
CA ARG A 58 8.29 -13.30 14.00
C ARG A 58 7.13 -13.82 14.84
N VAL A 59 5.89 -13.71 14.34
CA VAL A 59 4.70 -14.26 15.02
C VAL A 59 4.35 -15.69 14.57
N GLY A 60 5.20 -16.32 13.75
CA GLY A 60 5.07 -17.74 13.36
C GLY A 60 4.33 -17.99 12.05
N LEU A 61 3.98 -16.96 11.29
CA LEU A 61 3.40 -17.13 9.95
C LEU A 61 4.50 -17.23 8.89
N SER A 62 4.30 -18.13 7.91
CA SER A 62 5.24 -18.36 6.80
C SER A 62 4.50 -18.33 5.46
N PRO A 63 4.03 -17.17 5.02
CA PRO A 63 3.27 -17.06 3.79
C PRO A 63 4.14 -17.23 2.55
N GLN A 64 3.53 -17.69 1.44
CA GLN A 64 4.08 -17.41 0.12
C GLN A 64 3.82 -15.96 -0.25
N VAL A 65 4.65 -15.39 -1.12
CA VAL A 65 4.60 -13.98 -1.48
C VAL A 65 4.54 -13.81 -2.99
N GLU A 66 3.61 -12.99 -3.44
CA GLU A 66 3.43 -12.56 -4.82
C GLU A 66 3.29 -11.05 -4.90
N PHE A 67 3.51 -10.53 -6.09
CA PHE A 67 3.35 -9.12 -6.38
C PHE A 67 2.40 -8.94 -7.56
N VAL A 68 1.49 -7.99 -7.43
CA VAL A 68 0.65 -7.51 -8.52
C VAL A 68 1.05 -6.07 -8.85
N HIS A 69 1.19 -5.75 -10.12
CA HIS A 69 1.44 -4.38 -10.53
C HIS A 69 0.18 -3.85 -11.22
N LEU A 70 -0.48 -2.92 -10.55
CA LEU A 70 -1.68 -2.26 -11.03
C LEU A 70 -1.37 -0.81 -11.39
N SER A 71 -1.92 -0.34 -12.47
CA SER A 71 -1.84 1.06 -12.88
C SER A 71 -3.25 1.65 -12.86
N SER A 72 -3.44 2.73 -12.11
CA SER A 72 -4.64 3.55 -12.25
C SER A 72 -4.39 4.57 -13.36
N TYR A 73 -5.13 4.48 -14.46
CA TYR A 73 -5.04 5.44 -15.56
C TYR A 73 -5.51 6.82 -15.07
N ARG A 74 -4.56 7.73 -14.89
CA ARG A 74 -4.82 9.15 -14.78
C ARG A 74 -4.57 9.75 -16.16
N THR A 75 -5.59 9.80 -17.03
CA THR A 75 -5.56 10.72 -18.16
C THR A 75 -5.75 12.13 -17.60
N ALA A 76 -4.98 13.10 -18.12
CA ALA A 76 -4.78 14.45 -17.57
C ALA A 76 -6.06 15.29 -17.36
N THR A 77 -7.25 14.83 -17.76
CA THR A 77 -8.50 15.61 -17.66
C THR A 77 -9.72 14.86 -17.13
N VAL A 78 -9.73 13.51 -17.17
CA VAL A 78 -10.83 12.72 -16.55
C VAL A 78 -10.23 11.43 -16.03
N SER A 79 -10.38 11.18 -14.71
CA SER A 79 -10.04 9.87 -14.13
C SER A 79 -11.08 8.86 -14.64
N SER A 80 -10.75 8.07 -15.65
CA SER A 80 -11.65 7.02 -16.18
C SER A 80 -11.96 5.95 -15.11
N GLY A 81 -11.23 5.95 -14.01
CA GLY A 81 -11.41 5.00 -12.93
C GLY A 81 -11.07 3.56 -13.28
N GLN A 82 -10.50 3.32 -14.46
CA GLN A 82 -10.07 2.00 -14.87
C GLN A 82 -8.72 1.66 -14.23
N VAL A 83 -8.63 0.44 -13.68
CA VAL A 83 -7.40 -0.16 -13.17
C VAL A 83 -6.94 -1.18 -14.19
N GLU A 84 -5.67 -1.10 -14.60
CA GLU A 84 -5.06 -2.02 -15.54
C GLU A 84 -4.05 -2.91 -14.83
N ILE A 85 -4.00 -4.19 -15.22
CA ILE A 85 -3.03 -5.16 -14.69
C ILE A 85 -1.78 -5.11 -15.59
N LEU A 86 -0.70 -4.53 -15.09
CA LEU A 86 0.60 -4.52 -15.77
C LEU A 86 1.39 -5.82 -15.52
N ARG A 87 1.24 -6.40 -14.35
CA ARG A 87 1.79 -7.71 -13.96
C ARG A 87 0.83 -8.40 -13.01
N ASP A 88 0.53 -9.62 -13.33
CA ASP A 88 -0.42 -10.45 -12.60
C ASP A 88 0.27 -11.45 -11.67
N VAL A 89 -0.51 -11.97 -10.69
CA VAL A 89 -0.12 -13.05 -9.78
C VAL A 89 0.03 -14.36 -10.57
N GLN A 90 1.14 -15.07 -10.36
CA GLN A 90 1.45 -16.33 -11.05
C GLN A 90 1.13 -17.57 -10.22
N SER A 91 1.13 -17.45 -8.89
CA SER A 91 0.85 -18.56 -7.98
C SER A 91 -0.63 -18.94 -7.99
N GLU A 92 -0.90 -20.21 -7.66
CA GLU A 92 -2.27 -20.71 -7.46
C GLU A 92 -2.91 -20.00 -6.25
N VAL A 93 -4.06 -19.40 -6.50
CA VAL A 93 -4.84 -18.61 -5.50
C VAL A 93 -6.00 -19.44 -4.92
N ARG A 94 -6.48 -20.44 -5.68
CA ARG A 94 -7.67 -21.22 -5.36
C ARG A 94 -7.59 -21.88 -3.98
N GLY A 95 -8.64 -21.65 -3.18
CA GLY A 95 -8.81 -22.27 -1.86
C GLY A 95 -7.88 -21.71 -0.77
N ARG A 96 -7.14 -20.64 -1.06
CA ARG A 96 -6.20 -20.01 -0.11
C ARG A 96 -6.80 -18.79 0.56
N ASP A 97 -6.35 -18.51 1.77
CA ASP A 97 -6.49 -17.18 2.35
C ASP A 97 -5.45 -16.26 1.73
N VAL A 98 -5.87 -15.09 1.25
CA VAL A 98 -5.01 -14.08 0.65
C VAL A 98 -4.95 -12.86 1.55
N LEU A 99 -3.76 -12.35 1.83
CA LEU A 99 -3.54 -11.03 2.42
C LEU A 99 -3.10 -10.07 1.31
N LEU A 100 -4.01 -9.22 0.87
CA LEU A 100 -3.73 -8.15 -0.08
C LEU A 100 -3.14 -6.95 0.65
N ILE A 101 -1.94 -6.53 0.26
CA ILE A 101 -1.22 -5.41 0.87
C ILE A 101 -1.15 -4.23 -0.09
N ASP A 102 -1.51 -3.03 0.38
CA ASP A 102 -1.34 -1.79 -0.36
C ASP A 102 -0.78 -0.67 0.53
N ASP A 103 -0.26 0.40 -0.06
CA ASP A 103 0.29 1.54 0.66
C ASP A 103 -0.80 2.47 1.20
N ILE A 104 -1.76 2.86 0.38
CA ILE A 104 -2.80 3.83 0.75
C ILE A 104 -4.19 3.37 0.30
N LEU A 105 -5.11 3.29 1.23
CA LEU A 105 -6.54 3.21 0.95
C LEU A 105 -7.14 4.61 0.92
N GLU A 106 -7.28 5.17 -0.28
CA GLU A 106 -7.89 6.48 -0.53
C GLU A 106 -9.23 6.35 -1.26
N SER A 107 -9.25 6.17 -2.58
CA SER A 107 -10.50 5.98 -3.34
C SER A 107 -11.12 4.59 -3.17
N GLY A 108 -10.32 3.59 -2.83
CA GLY A 108 -10.70 2.19 -2.69
C GLY A 108 -10.74 1.40 -4.00
N ARG A 109 -10.65 2.05 -5.16
CA ARG A 109 -10.80 1.39 -6.48
C ARG A 109 -9.76 0.29 -6.71
N THR A 110 -8.50 0.55 -6.37
CA THR A 110 -7.41 -0.43 -6.51
C THR A 110 -7.65 -1.66 -5.65
N ILE A 111 -8.02 -1.46 -4.39
CA ILE A 111 -8.29 -2.55 -3.44
C ILE A 111 -9.49 -3.39 -3.89
N VAL A 112 -10.62 -2.74 -4.27
CA VAL A 112 -11.80 -3.46 -4.76
C VAL A 112 -11.46 -4.28 -6.00
N PHE A 113 -10.79 -3.67 -6.98
CA PHE A 113 -10.39 -4.36 -8.20
C PHE A 113 -9.49 -5.58 -7.92
N ALA A 114 -8.46 -5.41 -7.09
CA ALA A 114 -7.56 -6.51 -6.74
C ALA A 114 -8.26 -7.61 -5.94
N LYS A 115 -9.14 -7.24 -5.00
CA LYS A 115 -9.94 -8.18 -4.22
C LYS A 115 -10.87 -9.00 -5.09
N ASP A 116 -11.61 -8.36 -6.00
CA ASP A 116 -12.51 -9.02 -6.94
C ASP A 116 -11.76 -9.97 -7.88
N LEU A 117 -10.58 -9.55 -8.38
CA LEU A 117 -9.72 -10.39 -9.22
C LEU A 117 -9.29 -11.66 -8.48
N LEU A 118 -8.84 -11.54 -7.23
CA LEU A 118 -8.37 -12.67 -6.42
C LEU A 118 -9.54 -13.59 -6.03
N MET A 119 -10.70 -13.03 -5.70
CA MET A 119 -11.92 -13.81 -5.44
C MET A 119 -12.39 -14.56 -6.70
N ALA A 120 -12.38 -13.92 -7.87
CA ALA A 120 -12.72 -14.56 -9.15
C ALA A 120 -11.78 -15.72 -9.51
N ARG A 121 -10.55 -15.72 -8.99
CA ARG A 121 -9.57 -16.84 -9.10
C ARG A 121 -9.77 -17.92 -8.07
N GLY A 122 -10.79 -17.81 -7.23
CA GLY A 122 -11.17 -18.84 -6.27
C GLY A 122 -10.43 -18.74 -4.94
N ALA A 123 -9.93 -17.57 -4.55
CA ALA A 123 -9.47 -17.37 -3.18
C ALA A 123 -10.57 -17.77 -2.20
N LYS A 124 -10.20 -18.46 -1.11
CA LYS A 124 -11.14 -18.80 -0.03
C LYS A 124 -11.61 -17.54 0.70
N ARG A 125 -10.68 -16.60 0.92
CA ARG A 125 -10.90 -15.33 1.59
C ARG A 125 -9.83 -14.34 1.15
N VAL A 126 -10.18 -13.06 1.00
CA VAL A 126 -9.21 -11.98 0.77
C VAL A 126 -9.33 -10.98 1.90
N LEU A 127 -8.31 -10.95 2.74
CA LEU A 127 -8.09 -9.94 3.78
C LEU A 127 -7.22 -8.82 3.19
N THR A 128 -7.41 -7.60 3.68
CA THR A 128 -6.72 -6.41 3.18
C THR A 128 -5.94 -5.74 4.30
N ALA A 129 -4.67 -5.41 4.03
CA ALA A 129 -3.82 -4.64 4.92
C ALA A 129 -3.28 -3.41 4.21
N VAL A 130 -3.47 -2.23 4.78
CA VAL A 130 -2.99 -0.98 4.22
C VAL A 130 -2.12 -0.24 5.23
N LEU A 131 -1.04 0.37 4.76
CA LEU A 131 -0.21 1.19 5.64
C LEU A 131 -0.98 2.44 6.09
N LEU A 132 -1.62 3.12 5.14
CA LEU A 132 -2.36 4.35 5.39
C LEU A 132 -3.82 4.23 4.95
N GLU A 133 -4.71 4.76 5.76
CA GLU A 133 -6.10 4.99 5.39
C GLU A 133 -6.39 6.50 5.39
N LYS A 134 -6.92 7.01 4.28
CA LYS A 134 -7.40 8.39 4.17
C LYS A 134 -8.93 8.40 4.16
N PRO A 135 -9.59 8.71 5.28
CA PRO A 135 -11.05 8.79 5.32
C PRO A 135 -11.57 9.95 4.47
N GLY A 136 -12.82 9.82 4.00
CA GLY A 136 -13.54 10.89 3.28
C GLY A 136 -13.28 10.98 1.77
N LYS A 137 -12.42 10.12 1.20
CA LYS A 137 -12.14 10.09 -0.25
C LYS A 137 -12.56 8.81 -0.96
N ARG A 138 -13.38 7.98 -0.32
CA ARG A 138 -13.88 6.74 -0.93
C ARG A 138 -14.74 7.04 -2.15
N ALA A 139 -14.37 6.47 -3.29
CA ALA A 139 -15.18 6.44 -4.51
C ALA A 139 -16.04 5.17 -4.58
N VAL A 140 -15.66 4.15 -3.80
CA VAL A 140 -16.35 2.86 -3.65
C VAL A 140 -16.40 2.49 -2.18
N THR A 141 -17.44 1.75 -1.78
CA THR A 141 -17.57 1.30 -0.38
C THR A 141 -16.61 0.13 -0.15
N ILE A 142 -15.57 0.36 0.61
CA ILE A 142 -14.59 -0.64 1.02
C ILE A 142 -13.89 -0.17 2.31
N ASP A 143 -13.71 -1.08 3.24
CA ASP A 143 -12.86 -0.92 4.40
C ASP A 143 -11.70 -1.92 4.32
N ALA A 144 -10.54 -1.57 4.86
CA ALA A 144 -9.46 -2.51 5.04
C ALA A 144 -9.64 -3.28 6.35
N ASP A 145 -9.27 -4.57 6.33
CA ASP A 145 -9.33 -5.42 7.53
C ASP A 145 -8.27 -5.02 8.57
N PHE A 146 -7.11 -4.54 8.08
CA PHE A 146 -5.98 -4.11 8.89
C PHE A 146 -5.45 -2.76 8.39
N VAL A 147 -5.43 -1.77 9.27
CA VAL A 147 -5.00 -0.40 8.95
C VAL A 147 -3.79 -0.03 9.80
N GLY A 148 -2.70 0.37 9.15
CA GLY A 148 -1.52 0.87 9.85
C GLY A 148 -1.82 2.16 10.59
N PHE A 149 -2.12 3.22 9.83
CA PHE A 149 -2.40 4.54 10.38
C PHE A 149 -3.54 5.22 9.63
N THR A 150 -4.37 5.94 10.37
CA THR A 150 -5.29 6.92 9.78
C THR A 150 -4.49 8.17 9.41
N CYS A 151 -4.52 8.55 8.15
CA CYS A 151 -3.78 9.68 7.60
C CYS A 151 -4.75 10.82 7.24
N PRO A 152 -4.47 12.07 7.61
CA PRO A 152 -5.26 13.21 7.12
C PRO A 152 -5.16 13.35 5.60
N ASP A 153 -6.01 14.21 5.03
CA ASP A 153 -6.00 14.47 3.59
C ASP A 153 -4.83 15.37 3.19
N VAL A 154 -3.63 14.83 3.23
CA VAL A 154 -2.38 15.48 2.86
C VAL A 154 -1.60 14.61 1.89
N PHE A 155 -0.75 15.21 1.07
CA PHE A 155 0.12 14.46 0.18
C PHE A 155 1.33 13.92 0.97
N VAL A 156 1.55 12.62 0.90
CA VAL A 156 2.61 11.92 1.65
C VAL A 156 3.58 11.21 0.72
N VAL A 157 4.84 11.10 1.15
CA VAL A 157 5.92 10.38 0.47
C VAL A 157 6.74 9.58 1.48
N GLY A 158 7.63 8.74 0.97
CA GLY A 158 8.51 7.92 1.80
C GLY A 158 7.92 6.55 2.11
N TYR A 159 8.74 5.70 2.65
CA TYR A 159 8.42 4.31 2.98
C TYR A 159 7.75 3.55 1.82
N GLY A 160 8.30 3.72 0.61
CA GLY A 160 7.81 3.12 -0.63
C GLY A 160 7.02 4.08 -1.53
N MET A 161 6.33 5.07 -0.96
CA MET A 161 5.55 6.06 -1.71
C MET A 161 6.45 7.14 -2.30
N ASP A 162 6.03 7.73 -3.44
CA ASP A 162 6.84 8.69 -4.18
C ASP A 162 6.09 9.94 -4.63
N VAL A 163 6.90 10.93 -5.00
CA VAL A 163 6.52 11.99 -5.93
C VAL A 163 7.57 12.04 -7.03
N ALA A 164 7.15 12.01 -8.30
CA ALA A 164 8.04 12.02 -9.47
C ALA A 164 9.23 11.03 -9.35
N HIS A 165 8.96 9.81 -8.89
CA HIS A 165 9.92 8.71 -8.66
C HIS A 165 10.94 8.95 -7.52
N ALA A 166 10.85 10.05 -6.76
CA ALA A 166 11.72 10.36 -5.64
C ALA A 166 11.08 9.96 -4.28
N PHE A 167 11.89 9.90 -3.23
CA PHE A 167 11.55 9.72 -1.82
C PHE A 167 11.13 8.30 -1.38
N ARG A 168 11.01 7.32 -2.25
CA ARG A 168 10.64 5.94 -1.84
C ARG A 168 11.56 5.35 -0.79
N GLN A 169 12.84 5.76 -0.76
CA GLN A 169 13.87 5.25 0.13
C GLN A 169 13.81 5.77 1.56
N LEU A 170 13.00 6.80 1.85
CA LEU A 170 12.90 7.34 3.21
C LEU A 170 12.35 6.28 4.16
N PRO A 171 12.94 6.11 5.37
CA PRO A 171 12.49 5.09 6.32
C PRO A 171 11.21 5.47 7.08
N PHE A 172 10.62 6.60 6.77
CA PHE A 172 9.44 7.19 7.40
C PHE A 172 8.42 7.63 6.34
N VAL A 173 7.19 7.85 6.75
CA VAL A 173 6.16 8.55 5.96
C VAL A 173 6.21 10.02 6.30
N GLY A 174 6.36 10.87 5.30
CA GLY A 174 6.52 12.31 5.49
C GLY A 174 5.65 13.17 4.59
N LEU A 175 5.55 14.42 4.98
CA LEU A 175 4.90 15.50 4.24
C LEU A 175 5.93 16.24 3.42
N VAL A 176 5.61 16.51 2.16
CA VAL A 176 6.43 17.41 1.32
C VAL A 176 6.08 18.85 1.70
N ASP A 177 7.07 19.62 2.13
CA ASP A 177 6.88 21.05 2.38
C ASP A 177 6.83 21.80 1.05
N TYR A 178 5.68 22.38 0.76
CA TYR A 178 5.42 23.15 -0.46
C TYR A 178 5.95 24.62 -0.37
N ASP A 179 6.41 25.06 0.79
CA ASP A 179 6.89 26.44 1.02
C ASP A 179 8.28 26.74 0.43
N SER A 180 8.86 25.81 -0.34
CA SER A 180 10.06 26.07 -1.13
C SER A 180 9.68 26.33 -2.57
N PRO A 181 10.08 27.47 -3.18
CA PRO A 181 9.75 27.81 -4.55
C PRO A 181 10.61 26.98 -5.52
N ASP A 182 10.19 25.77 -5.82
CA ASP A 182 10.71 24.99 -6.93
C ASP A 182 9.54 24.57 -7.82
N PRO A 183 9.23 25.38 -8.86
CA PRO A 183 8.11 25.14 -9.74
C PRO A 183 8.27 23.88 -10.59
N ASP A 184 9.47 23.29 -10.68
CA ASP A 184 9.77 22.16 -11.56
C ASP A 184 9.38 20.79 -10.94
N LEU A 185 9.00 20.73 -9.67
CA LEU A 185 8.60 19.49 -9.00
C LEU A 185 7.20 19.00 -9.41
N PHE A 186 6.37 19.87 -10.00
CA PHE A 186 4.96 19.60 -10.34
C PHE A 186 4.63 19.91 -11.80
N GLY A 187 5.61 20.36 -12.56
CA GLY A 187 5.51 20.67 -14.00
C GLY A 187 5.93 19.50 -14.88
N GLY A 188 5.17 18.41 -14.84
CA GLY A 188 5.21 17.36 -15.86
C GLY A 188 3.94 17.50 -16.70
N THR A 189 4.02 18.28 -17.79
CA THR A 189 3.04 18.24 -18.90
C THR A 189 2.94 16.86 -19.52
#